data_bf199d27c82e0bb19d9845487f5b666c
#
_entry.id   bf199d27c82e0bb19d9845487f5b666c
#
_cell.length_a   1.000
_cell.length_b   1.000
_cell.length_c   1.000
_cell.angle_alpha   90.00
_cell.angle_beta   90.00
_cell.angle_gamma   90.00
#
_symmetry.space_group_name_H-M   'P 1'
#
loop_
_entity.id
_entity.type
_entity.pdbx_description
1 polymer ?
#
loop_
_entity_poly.entity_id
_entity_poly.type
_entity_poly.pdbx_seq_one_letter_code
_entity_poly.pdbx_strand_id
1 'polypeptide(L)'
;MTDFTKVQQALERRGYTVRTFAAAEEAAAYLDGAIDGKTVGFGGSATLDALGVYDKLAAHNTVIWHWKQEANAARKAAMQTQVYLSSANGLAESGEIVNIDGTGNRVSATLFGHEKVYIVIGRNKHLRGGGVPGPERGCTPARPAAGEEDALRREGGPLLRLPES
;
A
#
# COMPACT_ATOMS: atom_id res chain seq x y z
N MET A 1 23.43 -12.45 4.82
CA MET A 1 22.47 -11.50 5.43
C MET A 1 22.29 -10.35 4.49
N THR A 2 21.07 -9.97 4.13
CA THR A 2 20.87 -8.80 3.24
C THR A 2 21.12 -7.55 4.07
N ASP A 3 22.12 -6.78 3.69
CA ASP A 3 22.42 -5.50 4.34
C ASP A 3 21.42 -4.45 3.86
N PHE A 4 20.55 -3.99 4.74
CA PHE A 4 19.57 -2.95 4.45
C PHE A 4 20.10 -1.54 4.71
N THR A 5 21.35 -1.38 5.14
CA THR A 5 21.92 -0.08 5.50
C THR A 5 21.89 0.91 4.32
N LYS A 6 22.22 0.45 3.13
CA LYS A 6 22.18 1.29 1.91
C LYS A 6 20.77 1.73 1.56
N VAL A 7 19.81 0.80 1.61
CA VAL A 7 18.40 1.08 1.34
C VAL A 7 17.83 2.05 2.37
N GLN A 8 18.13 1.83 3.65
CA GLN A 8 17.72 2.74 4.71
C GLN A 8 18.24 4.16 4.48
N GLN A 9 19.54 4.32 4.24
CA GLN A 9 20.15 5.63 3.96
C GLN A 9 19.56 6.28 2.68
N ALA A 10 19.25 5.48 1.66
CA ALA A 10 18.66 5.98 0.43
C ALA A 10 17.22 6.50 0.66
N LEU A 11 16.42 5.81 1.45
CA LEU A 11 15.08 6.23 1.85
C LEU A 11 15.11 7.48 2.75
N GLU A 12 16.00 7.51 3.74
CA GLU A 12 16.15 8.66 4.64
C GLU A 12 16.55 9.93 3.88
N ARG A 13 17.43 9.83 2.89
CA ARG A 13 17.78 10.97 1.99
C ARG A 13 16.58 11.45 1.17
N ARG A 14 15.58 10.62 0.95
CA ARG A 14 14.32 10.96 0.26
C ARG A 14 13.25 11.49 1.23
N GLY A 15 13.58 11.65 2.52
CA GLY A 15 12.68 12.20 3.53
C GLY A 15 11.82 11.17 4.26
N TYR A 16 12.03 9.87 4.06
CA TYR A 16 11.32 8.84 4.81
C TYR A 16 11.92 8.67 6.21
N THR A 17 11.06 8.45 7.20
CA THR A 17 11.48 7.93 8.50
C THR A 17 11.51 6.41 8.41
N VAL A 18 12.67 5.80 8.53
CA VAL A 18 12.86 4.36 8.34
C VAL A 18 13.04 3.65 9.67
N ARG A 19 12.41 2.50 9.80
CA ARG A 19 12.61 1.55 10.90
C ARG A 19 12.82 0.17 10.32
N THR A 20 13.79 -0.55 10.84
CA THR A 20 14.10 -1.93 10.47
C THR A 20 13.88 -2.84 11.66
N PHE A 21 13.30 -4.01 11.40
CA PHE A 21 12.97 -5.02 12.41
C PHE A 21 13.56 -6.36 12.00
N ALA A 22 14.02 -7.12 12.97
CA ALA A 22 14.56 -8.46 12.73
C ALA A 22 13.42 -9.47 12.51
N ALA A 23 12.30 -9.29 13.19
CA ALA A 23 11.13 -10.15 13.16
C ALA A 23 9.85 -9.38 12.80
N ALA A 24 8.88 -10.11 12.26
CA ALA A 24 7.57 -9.55 11.90
C ALA A 24 6.78 -9.07 13.13
N GLU A 25 6.92 -9.79 14.22
CA GLU A 25 6.28 -9.49 15.50
C GLU A 25 6.73 -8.16 16.09
N GLU A 26 8.00 -7.81 15.92
CA GLU A 26 8.55 -6.51 16.36
C GLU A 26 7.96 -5.36 15.54
N ALA A 27 7.81 -5.55 14.23
CA ALA A 27 7.16 -4.56 13.37
C ALA A 27 5.68 -4.38 13.72
N ALA A 28 4.97 -5.47 14.00
CA ALA A 28 3.58 -5.42 14.43
C ALA A 28 3.42 -4.71 15.78
N ALA A 29 4.27 -5.01 16.75
CA ALA A 29 4.27 -4.35 18.06
C ALA A 29 4.60 -2.86 17.96
N TYR A 30 5.52 -2.48 17.08
CA TYR A 30 5.83 -1.08 16.83
C TYR A 30 4.61 -0.31 16.26
N LEU A 31 3.91 -0.89 15.27
CA LEU A 31 2.74 -0.27 14.67
C LEU A 31 1.59 -0.15 15.69
N ASP A 32 1.39 -1.18 16.49
CA ASP A 32 0.39 -1.24 17.55
C ASP A 32 0.60 -0.13 18.59
N GLY A 33 1.84 0.06 19.05
CA GLY A 33 2.17 1.11 20.00
C GLY A 33 2.26 2.53 19.40
N ALA A 34 2.46 2.64 18.08
CA ALA A 34 2.60 3.94 17.41
C ALA A 34 1.28 4.52 16.89
N ILE A 35 0.22 3.73 16.82
CA ILE A 35 -1.07 4.11 16.26
C ILE A 35 -2.15 3.82 17.32
N ASP A 36 -2.63 4.85 17.98
CA ASP A 36 -3.63 4.74 19.03
C ASP A 36 -4.72 5.80 18.87
N GLY A 37 -5.99 5.41 19.08
CA GLY A 37 -7.16 6.29 19.03
C GLY A 37 -7.38 6.95 17.66
N LYS A 38 -6.96 6.31 16.56
CA LYS A 38 -7.00 6.86 15.20
C LYS A 38 -8.01 6.15 14.30
N THR A 39 -8.38 6.82 13.21
CA THR A 39 -8.96 6.14 12.05
C THR A 39 -7.82 5.64 11.16
N VAL A 40 -7.85 4.36 10.81
CA VAL A 40 -6.75 3.66 10.12
C VAL A 40 -7.26 2.95 8.88
N GLY A 41 -6.78 3.36 7.71
CA GLY A 41 -7.08 2.73 6.43
C GLY A 41 -6.00 1.72 6.04
N PHE A 42 -6.42 0.63 5.41
CA PHE A 42 -5.51 -0.39 4.90
C PHE A 42 -5.60 -0.51 3.38
N GLY A 43 -4.45 -0.47 2.73
CA GLY A 43 -4.30 -0.94 1.36
C GLY A 43 -4.35 -2.47 1.28
N GLY A 44 -4.70 -3.02 0.11
CA GLY A 44 -4.61 -4.45 -0.15
C GLY A 44 -3.16 -4.92 -0.05
N SER A 45 -2.85 -5.79 0.91
CA SER A 45 -1.48 -6.19 1.18
C SER A 45 -1.39 -7.53 1.89
N ALA A 46 -0.87 -8.54 1.19
CA ALA A 46 -0.54 -9.83 1.79
C ALA A 46 0.53 -9.70 2.89
N THR A 47 1.41 -8.71 2.81
CA THR A 47 2.41 -8.43 3.86
C THR A 47 1.73 -8.01 5.16
N LEU A 48 0.75 -7.10 5.09
CA LEU A 48 0.02 -6.63 6.28
C LEU A 48 -0.91 -7.71 6.84
N ASP A 49 -1.49 -8.54 5.98
CA ASP A 49 -2.32 -9.67 6.40
C ASP A 49 -1.48 -10.71 7.17
N ALA A 50 -0.35 -11.12 6.60
CA ALA A 50 0.59 -12.03 7.25
C ALA A 50 1.18 -11.48 8.57
N LEU A 51 1.28 -10.15 8.70
CA LEU A 51 1.75 -9.49 9.92
C LEU A 51 0.73 -9.55 11.06
N GLY A 52 -0.55 -9.82 10.77
CA GLY A 52 -1.63 -9.90 11.77
C GLY A 52 -1.92 -8.59 12.50
N VAL A 53 -1.51 -7.45 11.93
CA VAL A 53 -1.62 -6.15 12.58
C VAL A 53 -3.04 -5.59 12.60
N TYR A 54 -3.92 -6.11 11.75
CA TYR A 54 -5.32 -5.65 11.68
C TYR A 54 -6.04 -5.82 13.02
N ASP A 55 -6.03 -7.02 13.58
CA ASP A 55 -6.75 -7.33 14.82
C ASP A 55 -6.18 -6.57 16.02
N LYS A 56 -4.86 -6.39 16.07
CA LYS A 56 -4.18 -5.59 17.08
C LYS A 56 -4.67 -4.13 17.04
N LEU A 57 -4.59 -3.49 15.88
CA LEU A 57 -5.02 -2.11 15.72
C LEU A 57 -6.53 -1.92 15.92
N ALA A 58 -7.36 -2.88 15.53
CA ALA A 58 -8.80 -2.81 15.70
C ALA A 58 -9.25 -2.82 17.16
N ALA A 59 -8.40 -3.25 18.09
CA ALA A 59 -8.71 -3.26 19.52
C ALA A 59 -8.80 -1.84 20.11
N HIS A 60 -8.10 -0.86 19.52
CA HIS A 60 -8.03 0.51 20.07
C HIS A 60 -8.08 1.62 19.01
N ASN A 61 -8.39 1.27 17.74
CA ASN A 61 -8.54 2.19 16.61
C ASN A 61 -9.82 1.87 15.82
N THR A 62 -10.28 2.81 15.00
CA THR A 62 -11.30 2.55 13.98
C THR A 62 -10.60 2.13 12.69
N VAL A 63 -10.63 0.83 12.38
CA VAL A 63 -9.89 0.26 11.24
C VAL A 63 -10.79 -0.02 10.05
N ILE A 64 -10.35 0.38 8.86
CA ILE A 64 -11.06 0.21 7.60
C ILE A 64 -10.18 -0.55 6.61
N TRP A 65 -10.62 -1.75 6.21
CA TRP A 65 -9.92 -2.60 5.25
C TRP A 65 -10.87 -3.35 4.33
N HIS A 66 -10.77 -3.11 3.06
CA HIS A 66 -11.63 -3.71 2.03
C HIS A 66 -11.45 -5.24 1.84
N TRP A 67 -10.46 -5.86 2.50
CA TRP A 67 -10.35 -7.31 2.59
C TRP A 67 -11.17 -7.92 3.73
N LYS A 68 -11.59 -7.12 4.68
CA LYS A 68 -12.33 -7.53 5.87
C LYS A 68 -13.76 -6.95 5.93
N GLN A 69 -14.10 -6.03 5.03
CA GLN A 69 -15.37 -5.30 5.00
C GLN A 69 -15.91 -5.22 3.57
N GLU A 70 -17.08 -4.60 3.35
CA GLU A 70 -17.60 -4.37 1.99
C GLU A 70 -16.59 -3.57 1.16
N ALA A 71 -16.18 -4.14 0.02
CA ALA A 71 -14.97 -3.72 -0.66
C ALA A 71 -15.02 -2.27 -1.19
N ASN A 72 -16.13 -1.88 -1.82
CA ASN A 72 -16.21 -0.56 -2.47
C ASN A 72 -16.37 0.57 -1.46
N ALA A 73 -17.25 0.39 -0.46
CA ALA A 73 -17.41 1.36 0.61
C ALA A 73 -16.13 1.49 1.45
N ALA A 74 -15.49 0.36 1.80
CA ALA A 74 -14.25 0.37 2.56
C ALA A 74 -13.09 1.03 1.80
N ARG A 75 -12.94 0.84 0.49
CA ARG A 75 -11.92 1.54 -0.30
C ARG A 75 -12.10 3.06 -0.26
N LYS A 76 -13.35 3.53 -0.43
CA LYS A 76 -13.67 4.97 -0.36
C LYS A 76 -13.44 5.55 1.03
N ALA A 77 -13.91 4.85 2.07
CA ALA A 77 -13.76 5.30 3.45
C ALA A 77 -12.30 5.30 3.91
N ALA A 78 -11.49 4.33 3.48
CA ALA A 78 -10.05 4.27 3.78
C ALA A 78 -9.26 5.46 3.25
N MET A 79 -9.74 6.14 2.20
CA MET A 79 -9.10 7.35 1.64
C MET A 79 -9.21 8.57 2.56
N GLN A 80 -10.07 8.53 3.58
CA GLN A 80 -10.36 9.66 4.48
C GLN A 80 -9.85 9.41 5.90
N THR A 81 -9.09 8.35 6.11
CA THR A 81 -8.55 8.01 7.43
C THR A 81 -7.34 8.87 7.79
N GLN A 82 -7.08 9.03 9.08
CA GLN A 82 -5.93 9.78 9.58
C GLN A 82 -4.61 9.06 9.26
N VAL A 83 -4.61 7.74 9.41
CA VAL A 83 -3.42 6.91 9.15
C VAL A 83 -3.73 5.92 8.04
N TYR A 84 -2.76 5.68 7.17
CA TYR A 84 -2.88 4.68 6.12
C TYR A 84 -1.72 3.69 6.16
N LEU A 85 -2.05 2.40 6.15
CA LEU A 85 -1.07 1.32 6.09
C LEU A 85 -1.10 0.66 4.72
N SER A 86 0.07 0.50 4.14
CA SER A 86 0.25 -0.18 2.86
C SER A 86 1.56 -0.97 2.84
N SER A 87 1.78 -1.67 1.75
CA SER A 87 3.06 -2.25 1.39
C SER A 87 3.46 -1.76 -0.01
N ALA A 88 4.60 -2.22 -0.49
CA ALA A 88 5.05 -1.99 -1.86
C ALA A 88 5.19 -3.31 -2.61
N ASN A 89 5.22 -3.24 -3.95
CA ASN A 89 5.52 -4.39 -4.80
C ASN A 89 7.03 -4.62 -4.92
N GLY A 90 7.81 -3.55 -4.83
CA GLY A 90 9.27 -3.63 -4.85
C GLY A 90 9.92 -2.44 -4.16
N LEU A 91 11.14 -2.63 -3.68
CA LEU A 91 12.00 -1.61 -3.09
C LEU A 91 13.39 -1.76 -3.69
N ALA A 92 13.83 -0.75 -4.44
CA ALA A 92 15.15 -0.72 -5.03
C ALA A 92 16.23 -0.35 -3.98
N GLU A 93 17.46 -0.79 -4.21
CA GLU A 93 18.60 -0.45 -3.34
C GLU A 93 18.87 1.06 -3.28
N SER A 94 18.53 1.77 -4.34
CA SER A 94 18.60 3.24 -4.47
C SER A 94 17.44 3.99 -3.79
N GLY A 95 16.47 3.27 -3.20
CA GLY A 95 15.38 3.83 -2.40
C GLY A 95 14.10 4.14 -3.19
N GLU A 96 13.97 3.69 -4.44
CA GLU A 96 12.70 3.77 -5.17
C GLU A 96 11.73 2.72 -4.64
N ILE A 97 10.52 3.17 -4.31
CA ILE A 97 9.41 2.32 -3.92
C ILE A 97 8.52 2.10 -5.15
N VAL A 98 8.38 0.84 -5.56
CA VAL A 98 7.58 0.48 -6.73
C VAL A 98 6.23 -0.05 -6.28
N ASN A 99 5.16 0.54 -6.80
CA ASN A 99 3.79 0.10 -6.59
C ASN A 99 3.10 -0.20 -7.92
N ILE A 100 2.42 -1.34 -7.98
CA ILE A 100 1.53 -1.74 -9.06
C ILE A 100 0.15 -1.96 -8.45
N ASP A 101 -0.85 -1.23 -8.92
CA ASP A 101 -2.16 -1.21 -8.31
C ASP A 101 -3.25 -1.50 -9.35
N GLY A 102 -4.19 -2.40 -9.04
CA GLY A 102 -5.27 -2.79 -9.94
C GLY A 102 -6.38 -1.74 -10.03
N THR A 103 -6.68 -1.03 -8.92
CA THR A 103 -7.76 -0.04 -8.84
C THR A 103 -7.26 1.38 -8.56
N GLY A 104 -5.98 1.56 -8.30
CA GLY A 104 -5.36 2.85 -8.00
C GLY A 104 -5.58 3.36 -6.57
N ASN A 105 -6.43 2.72 -5.76
CA ASN A 105 -6.78 3.18 -4.43
C ASN A 105 -5.58 3.18 -3.46
N ARG A 106 -4.72 2.18 -3.55
CA ARG A 106 -3.55 2.07 -2.69
C ARG A 106 -2.50 3.13 -3.02
N VAL A 107 -2.20 3.32 -4.30
CA VAL A 107 -1.23 4.31 -4.75
C VAL A 107 -1.72 5.73 -4.44
N SER A 108 -2.98 6.07 -4.76
CA SER A 108 -3.53 7.39 -4.49
C SER A 108 -3.54 7.73 -3.00
N ALA A 109 -3.85 6.78 -2.13
CA ALA A 109 -3.82 6.96 -0.67
C ALA A 109 -2.42 7.27 -0.12
N THR A 110 -1.35 6.80 -0.78
CA THR A 110 0.02 7.13 -0.33
C THR A 110 0.49 8.53 -0.72
N LEU A 111 -0.25 9.23 -1.58
CA LEU A 111 0.14 10.53 -2.13
C LEU A 111 -0.46 11.71 -1.37
N PHE A 112 -1.69 11.59 -0.89
CA PHE A 112 -2.39 12.72 -0.30
C PHE A 112 -3.52 12.31 0.64
N GLY A 113 -3.80 13.14 1.65
CA GLY A 113 -4.99 13.11 2.49
C GLY A 113 -4.81 12.55 3.90
N HIS A 114 -3.80 11.73 4.13
CA HIS A 114 -3.55 11.12 5.44
C HIS A 114 -2.53 11.95 6.27
N GLU A 115 -2.69 11.97 7.58
CA GLU A 115 -1.72 12.58 8.50
C GLU A 115 -0.40 11.79 8.48
N LYS A 116 -0.50 10.47 8.32
CA LYS A 116 0.65 9.57 8.28
C LYS A 116 0.39 8.33 7.41
N VAL A 117 1.40 7.97 6.65
CA VAL A 117 1.40 6.75 5.84
C VAL A 117 2.54 5.84 6.29
N TYR A 118 2.21 4.59 6.58
CA TYR A 118 3.18 3.55 6.87
C TYR A 118 3.27 2.59 5.68
N ILE A 119 4.47 2.40 5.15
CA ILE A 119 4.74 1.44 4.08
C ILE A 119 5.57 0.30 4.69
N VAL A 120 4.94 -0.84 4.88
CA VAL A 120 5.57 -2.03 5.46
C VAL A 120 6.06 -2.94 4.35
N ILE A 121 7.36 -3.18 4.31
CA ILE A 121 8.00 -3.93 3.22
C ILE A 121 8.77 -5.12 3.79
N GLY A 122 8.40 -6.31 3.34
CA GLY A 122 9.14 -7.53 3.65
C GLY A 122 10.42 -7.66 2.82
N ARG A 123 11.40 -8.35 3.35
CA ARG A 123 12.71 -8.64 2.72
C ARG A 123 12.58 -9.21 1.30
N ASN A 124 11.54 -9.98 1.04
CA ASN A 124 11.26 -10.61 -0.25
C ASN A 124 10.96 -9.61 -1.38
N LYS A 125 10.72 -8.33 -1.06
CA LYS A 125 10.43 -7.27 -2.03
C LYS A 125 11.63 -6.38 -2.36
N HIS A 126 12.78 -6.66 -1.77
CA HIS A 126 14.03 -5.97 -2.06
C HIS A 126 14.54 -6.37 -3.45
N LEU A 127 14.70 -5.38 -4.32
CA LEU A 127 15.17 -5.54 -5.69
C LEU A 127 16.68 -5.32 -5.74
N ARG A 128 17.43 -6.35 -6.07
CA ARG A 128 18.86 -6.24 -6.33
C ARG A 128 19.06 -5.91 -7.81
N GLY A 129 19.91 -4.92 -8.10
CA GLY A 129 20.32 -4.61 -9.47
C GLY A 129 19.39 -3.69 -10.27
N GLY A 130 18.52 -2.89 -9.63
CA GLY A 130 17.78 -1.81 -10.30
C GLY A 130 16.67 -2.24 -11.26
N GLY A 131 16.28 -3.51 -11.24
CA GLY A 131 15.16 -3.99 -12.05
C GLY A 131 13.82 -3.70 -11.42
N VAL A 132 12.94 -2.98 -12.11
CA VAL A 132 11.52 -2.89 -11.75
C VAL A 132 10.91 -4.29 -11.88
N PRO A 133 10.21 -4.84 -10.86
CA PRO A 133 9.51 -6.10 -11.03
C PRO A 133 8.47 -5.95 -12.13
N GLY A 134 8.56 -6.80 -13.15
CA GLY A 134 7.50 -6.92 -14.12
C GLY A 134 6.19 -7.37 -13.45
N PRO A 135 5.07 -7.31 -14.15
CA PRO A 135 3.74 -7.67 -13.64
C PRO A 135 3.63 -9.12 -13.13
N GLU A 136 4.63 -9.94 -13.38
CA GLU A 136 4.65 -11.37 -13.09
C GLU A 136 4.95 -11.75 -11.63
N ARG A 137 5.38 -10.81 -10.79
CA ARG A 137 5.66 -11.09 -9.37
C ARG A 137 4.56 -10.56 -8.46
N GLY A 138 3.44 -11.26 -8.43
CA GLY A 138 2.49 -11.18 -7.31
C GLY A 138 1.43 -10.08 -7.38
N CYS A 139 1.31 -9.36 -8.45
CA CYS A 139 0.08 -8.64 -8.78
C CYS A 139 -0.63 -9.42 -9.89
N THR A 140 -1.48 -10.34 -9.52
CA THR A 140 -2.59 -10.69 -10.40
C THR A 140 -3.43 -9.41 -10.48
N PRO A 141 -3.60 -8.78 -11.67
CA PRO A 141 -4.58 -7.71 -11.77
C PRO A 141 -5.87 -8.26 -11.22
N ALA A 142 -6.50 -7.54 -10.30
CA ALA A 142 -7.82 -7.91 -9.84
C ALA A 142 -8.66 -8.04 -11.12
N ARG A 143 -9.11 -9.27 -11.43
CA ARG A 143 -10.04 -9.48 -12.52
C ARG A 143 -11.23 -8.58 -12.20
N PRO A 144 -11.65 -7.68 -13.09
CA PRO A 144 -12.87 -6.91 -12.88
C PRO A 144 -13.97 -7.92 -12.57
N ALA A 145 -14.77 -7.63 -11.55
CA ALA A 145 -15.89 -8.46 -11.21
C ALA A 145 -16.72 -8.70 -12.48
N ALA A 146 -17.13 -9.95 -12.72
CA ALA A 146 -17.90 -10.31 -13.90
C ALA A 146 -19.15 -9.41 -13.97
N GLY A 147 -19.17 -8.44 -14.90
CA GLY A 147 -20.18 -7.40 -15.02
C GLY A 147 -19.63 -5.96 -15.18
N GLU A 148 -18.42 -5.65 -14.66
CA GLU A 148 -17.80 -4.33 -14.81
C GLU A 148 -17.27 -4.09 -16.24
N GLU A 149 -16.79 -5.13 -16.93
CA GLU A 149 -16.36 -5.00 -18.34
C GLU A 149 -17.51 -4.64 -19.27
N ASP A 150 -18.73 -5.07 -18.97
CA ASP A 150 -19.92 -4.78 -19.77
C ASP A 150 -20.46 -3.35 -19.53
N ALA A 151 -20.26 -2.80 -18.33
CA ALA A 151 -20.64 -1.42 -18.01
C ALA A 151 -19.73 -0.41 -18.74
N LEU A 152 -18.42 -0.65 -18.74
CA LEU A 152 -17.44 0.23 -19.41
C LEU A 152 -17.57 0.20 -20.95
N ARG A 153 -18.06 -0.90 -21.54
CA ARG A 153 -18.34 -0.99 -22.98
C ARG A 153 -19.65 -0.31 -23.40
N ARG A 154 -20.60 -0.14 -22.47
CA ARG A 154 -21.91 0.48 -22.76
C ARG A 154 -21.89 2.01 -22.63
N GLU A 155 -20.96 2.58 -21.89
CA GLU A 155 -20.75 4.02 -21.81
C GLU A 155 -19.68 4.46 -22.82
N GLY A 156 -20.00 4.37 -24.12
CA GLY A 156 -19.24 4.97 -25.20
C GLY A 156 -19.34 6.49 -25.15
N GLY A 157 -18.87 7.09 -24.06
CA GLY A 157 -18.68 8.53 -23.95
C GLY A 157 -17.45 8.97 -24.77
N PRO A 158 -17.49 10.14 -25.44
CA PRO A 158 -16.38 10.60 -26.24
C PRO A 158 -15.16 10.85 -25.36
N LEU A 159 -14.01 10.27 -25.76
CA LEU A 159 -12.70 10.65 -25.26
C LEU A 159 -12.58 12.18 -25.31
N LEU A 160 -12.44 12.82 -24.16
CA LEU A 160 -12.11 14.25 -24.07
C LEU A 160 -10.76 14.46 -24.77
N ARG A 161 -10.77 14.95 -25.97
CA ARG A 161 -9.61 15.57 -26.59
C ARG A 161 -9.36 16.90 -25.90
N LEU A 162 -8.23 17.00 -25.23
CA LEU A 162 -7.74 18.32 -24.81
C LEU A 162 -7.38 19.12 -26.07
N PRO A 163 -7.68 20.41 -26.13
CA PRO A 163 -7.29 21.24 -27.25
C PRO A 163 -5.76 21.35 -27.29
N GLU A 164 -5.18 21.07 -28.44
CA GLU A 164 -3.78 21.38 -28.74
C GLU A 164 -3.61 22.90 -28.77
N SER A 165 -2.72 23.40 -27.90
CA SER A 165 -2.23 24.79 -27.91
C SER A 165 -0.95 24.91 -28.70
#